data_e9639b9a607caef3cc0f612fcd4083b6
#
_entry.id   e9639b9a607caef3cc0f612fcd4083b6
#
_cell.length_a   1.000
_cell.length_b   1.000
_cell.length_c   1.000
_cell.angle_alpha   90.00
_cell.angle_beta   90.00
_cell.angle_gamma   90.00
#
_symmetry.space_group_name_H-M   'P 1'
#
loop_
_entity.id
_entity.type
_entity.pdbx_description
1 polymer ?
#
loop_
_entity_poly.entity_id
_entity_poly.type
_entity_poly.pdbx_seq_one_letter_code
_entity_poly.pdbx_strand_id
1 'polypeptide(L)'
;PCPFCANHCKRTIVRFSNGNSWVTNNRCERGEILGDPKDASVRQQLADAKKSREQTPNLFKLRQELLFKDYPYPKAAKERDITIGLPRVLSYWETMPFWTTFWRALGFKIQLSDLSTRKIYEDGLSAVTSDTVCFPAKLVHGHLRNLVKKGVDRIFMPSITTVTSENTESTSESMCAIVKGYPIVIRNSDNPEKRWHIPFDAPLFHWYKREDRNRQLTGYMEKTFGISPAETRQAINVADAAEKQFHDEMHRAGKAVLDEVTAN
;
A
#
# COMPACT_ATOMS: atom_id res chain seq x y z
N PRO A 1 27.69 -13.22 -13.73
CA PRO A 1 26.76 -12.14 -13.36
C PRO A 1 26.27 -11.40 -14.60
N CYS A 2 25.06 -10.88 -14.57
CA CYS A 2 24.52 -10.00 -15.59
C CYS A 2 25.19 -8.60 -15.47
N PRO A 3 25.72 -8.02 -16.56
CA PRO A 3 26.45 -6.76 -16.47
C PRO A 3 25.58 -5.49 -16.66
N PHE A 4 24.26 -5.65 -16.84
CA PHE A 4 23.41 -4.58 -17.35
C PHE A 4 22.76 -3.66 -16.29
N CYS A 5 22.98 -3.93 -15.00
CA CYS A 5 22.56 -3.04 -13.91
C CYS A 5 23.29 -3.40 -12.60
N ALA A 6 23.12 -2.56 -11.57
CA ALA A 6 23.77 -2.71 -10.26
C ALA A 6 23.35 -3.99 -9.49
N ASN A 7 22.30 -4.69 -9.89
CA ASN A 7 21.89 -5.94 -9.22
C ASN A 7 22.80 -7.12 -9.51
N HIS A 8 23.55 -7.12 -10.61
CA HIS A 8 24.49 -8.17 -11.00
C HIS A 8 23.93 -9.59 -10.84
N CYS A 9 22.66 -9.81 -11.22
CA CYS A 9 21.98 -11.09 -11.07
C CYS A 9 22.76 -12.22 -11.71
N LYS A 10 22.77 -13.40 -11.08
CA LYS A 10 23.29 -14.62 -11.69
C LYS A 10 22.36 -15.04 -12.82
N ARG A 11 22.93 -15.43 -13.96
CA ARG A 11 22.24 -16.03 -15.11
C ARG A 11 23.06 -17.18 -15.66
N THR A 12 22.43 -18.13 -16.30
CA THR A 12 23.08 -19.26 -16.97
C THR A 12 23.00 -19.03 -18.48
N ILE A 13 24.14 -19.16 -19.16
CA ILE A 13 24.22 -19.08 -20.61
C ILE A 13 24.55 -20.49 -21.12
N VAL A 14 23.60 -21.09 -21.82
CA VAL A 14 23.77 -22.38 -22.50
C VAL A 14 24.23 -22.10 -23.93
N ARG A 15 25.33 -22.68 -24.34
CA ARG A 15 25.87 -22.63 -25.69
C ARG A 15 25.70 -23.97 -26.37
N PHE A 16 25.07 -23.97 -27.54
CA PHE A 16 24.85 -25.19 -28.32
C PHE A 16 25.96 -25.36 -29.36
N SER A 17 26.18 -26.61 -29.82
CA SER A 17 27.18 -26.95 -30.84
C SER A 17 26.91 -26.27 -32.19
N ASN A 18 25.71 -25.88 -32.48
CA ASN A 18 25.31 -25.11 -33.68
C ASN A 18 25.64 -23.63 -33.61
N GLY A 19 26.32 -23.15 -32.53
CA GLY A 19 26.65 -21.73 -32.32
C GLY A 19 25.59 -20.88 -31.65
N ASN A 20 24.39 -21.42 -31.47
CA ASN A 20 23.32 -20.70 -30.78
C ASN A 20 23.57 -20.63 -29.27
N SER A 21 23.03 -19.62 -28.64
CA SER A 21 23.09 -19.49 -27.18
C SER A 21 21.68 -19.22 -26.62
N TRP A 22 21.42 -19.78 -25.47
CA TRP A 22 20.19 -19.54 -24.71
C TRP A 22 20.53 -19.10 -23.30
N VAL A 23 19.76 -18.10 -22.80
CA VAL A 23 19.95 -17.58 -21.46
C VAL A 23 18.79 -18.04 -20.58
N THR A 24 19.09 -18.50 -19.39
CA THR A 24 18.12 -18.91 -18.38
C THR A 24 18.52 -18.41 -16.99
N ASN A 25 17.62 -18.48 -16.01
CA ASN A 25 17.78 -17.93 -14.66
C ASN A 25 18.00 -16.42 -14.61
N ASN A 26 17.71 -15.71 -15.71
CA ASN A 26 17.67 -14.26 -15.70
C ASN A 26 16.50 -13.75 -14.85
N ARG A 27 16.63 -12.54 -14.30
CA ARG A 27 15.63 -11.91 -13.43
C ARG A 27 14.76 -10.86 -14.16
N CYS A 28 15.12 -10.53 -15.39
CA CYS A 28 14.40 -9.60 -16.25
C CYS A 28 14.87 -9.77 -17.70
N GLU A 29 14.16 -9.16 -18.62
CA GLU A 29 14.43 -9.16 -20.08
C GLU A 29 15.84 -8.72 -20.47
N ARG A 30 16.43 -7.77 -19.72
CA ARG A 30 17.82 -7.36 -19.95
C ARG A 30 18.81 -8.50 -19.74
N GLY A 31 18.45 -9.44 -18.85
CA GLY A 31 19.30 -10.60 -18.59
C GLY A 31 19.40 -11.57 -19.75
N GLU A 32 18.53 -11.51 -20.75
CA GLU A 32 18.55 -12.33 -21.96
C GLU A 32 19.56 -11.82 -22.98
N ILE A 33 19.87 -10.52 -22.95
CA ILE A 33 20.80 -9.89 -23.88
C ILE A 33 22.22 -10.41 -23.63
N LEU A 34 22.89 -10.77 -24.72
CA LEU A 34 24.28 -11.22 -24.71
C LEU A 34 25.19 -10.15 -25.31
N GLY A 35 26.41 -10.03 -24.76
CA GLY A 35 27.42 -9.10 -25.26
C GLY A 35 27.92 -8.11 -24.21
N ASP A 36 28.81 -7.20 -24.62
CA ASP A 36 29.37 -6.17 -23.78
C ASP A 36 28.41 -4.95 -23.74
N PRO A 37 28.09 -4.40 -22.55
CA PRO A 37 27.30 -3.17 -22.45
C PRO A 37 27.85 -1.96 -23.21
N LYS A 38 29.13 -1.98 -23.59
CA LYS A 38 29.78 -0.92 -24.38
C LYS A 38 29.48 -1.01 -25.87
N ASP A 39 29.06 -2.18 -26.36
CA ASP A 39 28.76 -2.37 -27.79
C ASP A 39 27.50 -1.62 -28.21
N ALA A 40 27.53 -1.00 -29.38
CA ALA A 40 26.39 -0.22 -29.90
C ALA A 40 25.14 -1.08 -30.08
N SER A 41 25.30 -2.30 -30.62
CA SER A 41 24.21 -3.26 -30.81
C SER A 41 23.56 -3.68 -29.48
N VAL A 42 24.35 -3.91 -28.45
CA VAL A 42 23.88 -4.29 -27.10
C VAL A 42 23.14 -3.08 -26.47
N ARG A 43 23.67 -1.88 -26.62
CA ARG A 43 22.98 -0.67 -26.15
C ARG A 43 21.63 -0.46 -26.83
N GLN A 44 21.55 -0.72 -28.13
CA GLN A 44 20.27 -0.66 -28.87
C GLN A 44 19.28 -1.70 -28.32
N GLN A 45 19.68 -2.97 -28.17
CA GLN A 45 18.83 -4.01 -27.60
C GLN A 45 18.35 -3.66 -26.17
N LEU A 46 19.22 -3.07 -25.35
CA LEU A 46 18.84 -2.60 -24.00
C LEU A 46 17.83 -1.44 -24.05
N ALA A 47 17.98 -0.54 -25.02
CA ALA A 47 17.03 0.56 -25.24
C ALA A 47 15.66 0.05 -25.71
N ASP A 48 15.65 -0.93 -26.63
CA ASP A 48 14.43 -1.55 -27.15
C ASP A 48 13.69 -2.34 -26.05
N ALA A 49 14.43 -3.12 -25.24
CA ALA A 49 13.88 -3.81 -24.09
C ALA A 49 13.29 -2.84 -23.04
N LYS A 50 13.95 -1.68 -22.84
CA LYS A 50 13.42 -0.63 -21.96
C LYS A 50 12.13 -0.04 -22.53
N LYS A 51 12.10 0.28 -23.83
CA LYS A 51 10.93 0.85 -24.50
C LYS A 51 9.74 -0.12 -24.46
N SER A 52 9.96 -1.40 -24.77
CA SER A 52 8.94 -2.45 -24.69
C SER A 52 8.33 -2.53 -23.29
N ARG A 53 9.18 -2.52 -22.24
CA ARG A 53 8.70 -2.54 -20.85
C ARG A 53 7.90 -1.29 -20.47
N GLU A 54 8.28 -0.12 -20.97
CA GLU A 54 7.55 1.13 -20.74
C GLU A 54 6.18 1.15 -21.42
N GLN A 55 6.03 0.41 -22.51
CA GLN A 55 4.76 0.22 -23.22
C GLN A 55 3.87 -0.86 -22.59
N THR A 56 4.44 -1.78 -21.80
CA THR A 56 3.68 -2.82 -21.12
C THR A 56 2.90 -2.23 -19.94
N PRO A 57 1.59 -2.48 -19.83
CA PRO A 57 0.78 -1.99 -18.71
C PRO A 57 1.34 -2.43 -17.35
N ASN A 58 1.59 -1.49 -16.48
CA ASN A 58 2.06 -1.76 -15.12
C ASN A 58 0.93 -1.63 -14.12
N LEU A 59 0.21 -2.74 -13.86
CA LEU A 59 -0.92 -2.76 -12.95
C LEU A 59 -0.54 -2.47 -11.49
N PHE A 60 0.70 -2.73 -11.06
CA PHE A 60 1.16 -2.35 -9.72
C PHE A 60 1.29 -0.83 -9.57
N LYS A 61 1.81 -0.16 -10.61
CA LYS A 61 1.89 1.31 -10.63
C LYS A 61 0.49 1.91 -10.66
N LEU A 62 -0.38 1.42 -11.52
CA LEU A 62 -1.77 1.84 -11.59
C LEU A 62 -2.48 1.64 -10.24
N ARG A 63 -2.31 0.47 -9.60
CA ARG A 63 -2.88 0.20 -8.28
C ARG A 63 -2.42 1.22 -7.24
N GLN A 64 -1.15 1.56 -7.22
CA GLN A 64 -0.62 2.57 -6.31
C GLN A 64 -1.24 3.96 -6.57
N GLU A 65 -1.38 4.35 -7.84
CA GLU A 65 -2.00 5.60 -8.23
C GLU A 65 -3.46 5.65 -7.79
N LEU A 66 -4.22 4.60 -8.07
CA LEU A 66 -5.63 4.48 -7.68
C LEU A 66 -5.82 4.42 -6.16
N LEU A 67 -4.93 3.71 -5.45
CA LEU A 67 -5.01 3.56 -4.00
C LEU A 67 -4.83 4.88 -3.25
N PHE A 68 -4.03 5.79 -3.78
CA PHE A 68 -3.68 7.06 -3.11
C PHE A 68 -4.26 8.31 -3.78
N LYS A 69 -5.10 8.16 -4.81
CA LYS A 69 -5.82 9.29 -5.38
C LYS A 69 -6.97 9.75 -4.47
N ASP A 70 -7.45 10.95 -4.70
CA ASP A 70 -8.64 11.46 -4.05
C ASP A 70 -9.90 10.95 -4.75
N TYR A 71 -10.81 10.38 -3.97
CA TYR A 71 -12.12 9.95 -4.43
C TYR A 71 -13.16 11.02 -4.12
N PRO A 72 -14.23 11.15 -4.92
CA PRO A 72 -15.29 12.12 -4.67
C PRO A 72 -15.97 11.90 -3.32
N TYR A 73 -16.21 12.97 -2.59
CA TYR A 73 -17.01 12.97 -1.37
C TYR A 73 -17.78 14.29 -1.26
N PRO A 74 -18.96 14.30 -0.61
CA PRO A 74 -19.71 15.53 -0.36
C PRO A 74 -18.94 16.40 0.64
N LYS A 75 -19.05 17.73 0.50
CA LYS A 75 -18.48 18.65 1.47
C LYS A 75 -19.08 18.34 2.86
N ALA A 76 -18.22 18.24 3.86
CA ALA A 76 -18.64 18.03 5.24
C ALA A 76 -19.48 19.21 5.75
N ALA A 77 -20.51 18.90 6.54
CA ALA A 77 -21.33 19.93 7.17
C ALA A 77 -20.53 20.79 8.18
N LYS A 78 -19.50 20.21 8.77
CA LYS A 78 -18.60 20.87 9.72
C LYS A 78 -17.16 20.55 9.37
N GLU A 79 -16.36 21.58 9.13
CA GLU A 79 -14.90 21.45 9.02
C GLU A 79 -14.28 21.30 10.42
N ARG A 80 -13.32 20.40 10.56
CA ARG A 80 -12.61 20.11 11.79
C ARG A 80 -11.13 20.43 11.61
N ASP A 81 -10.62 21.33 12.42
CA ASP A 81 -9.19 21.74 12.36
C ASP A 81 -8.29 20.73 13.09
N ILE A 82 -8.38 19.48 12.65
CA ILE A 82 -7.56 18.36 13.13
C ILE A 82 -7.03 17.63 11.90
N THR A 83 -5.72 17.44 11.85
CA THR A 83 -5.05 16.70 10.80
C THR A 83 -4.80 15.26 11.24
N ILE A 84 -5.46 14.31 10.58
CA ILE A 84 -5.29 12.88 10.83
C ILE A 84 -4.15 12.35 9.95
N GLY A 85 -3.12 11.82 10.57
CA GLY A 85 -2.01 11.15 9.91
C GLY A 85 -2.33 9.70 9.60
N LEU A 86 -2.24 9.30 8.32
CA LEU A 86 -2.43 7.94 7.87
C LEU A 86 -1.10 7.41 7.29
N PRO A 87 -0.46 6.41 7.92
CA PRO A 87 0.78 5.83 7.41
C PRO A 87 0.50 4.93 6.19
N ARG A 88 1.30 5.06 5.12
CA ARG A 88 1.20 4.20 3.93
C ARG A 88 1.83 2.82 4.18
N VAL A 89 1.24 2.05 5.10
CA VAL A 89 1.77 0.75 5.53
C VAL A 89 0.66 -0.29 5.70
N LEU A 90 1.04 -1.55 5.63
CA LEU A 90 0.23 -2.72 6.00
C LEU A 90 -1.19 -2.67 5.41
N SER A 91 -2.25 -2.72 6.24
CA SER A 91 -3.66 -2.74 5.79
C SER A 91 -4.08 -1.54 4.93
N TYR A 92 -3.37 -0.42 5.02
CA TYR A 92 -3.66 0.74 4.18
C TYR A 92 -3.38 0.53 2.69
N TRP A 93 -2.56 -0.47 2.33
CA TRP A 93 -2.37 -0.88 0.94
C TRP A 93 -3.58 -1.63 0.34
N GLU A 94 -4.61 -1.88 1.14
CA GLU A 94 -5.92 -2.39 0.72
C GLU A 94 -7.03 -1.35 0.93
N THR A 95 -7.00 -0.63 2.05
CA THR A 95 -8.16 0.12 2.57
C THR A 95 -7.98 1.65 2.52
N MET A 96 -6.94 2.18 1.89
CA MET A 96 -6.68 3.63 1.87
C MET A 96 -7.82 4.44 1.24
N PRO A 97 -8.45 4.04 0.11
CA PRO A 97 -9.57 4.78 -0.46
C PRO A 97 -10.73 4.97 0.51
N PHE A 98 -11.05 3.93 1.30
CA PHE A 98 -12.04 4.03 2.36
C PHE A 98 -11.64 5.07 3.41
N TRP A 99 -10.42 4.96 3.97
CA TRP A 99 -10.00 5.78 5.11
C TRP A 99 -9.83 7.25 4.75
N THR A 100 -9.22 7.57 3.61
CA THR A 100 -9.07 8.98 3.19
C THR A 100 -10.42 9.63 2.94
N THR A 101 -11.33 8.92 2.28
CA THR A 101 -12.68 9.43 1.99
C THR A 101 -13.50 9.56 3.27
N PHE A 102 -13.44 8.58 4.16
CA PHE A 102 -14.15 8.59 5.44
C PHE A 102 -13.81 9.82 6.28
N TRP A 103 -12.52 10.05 6.51
CA TRP A 103 -12.07 11.17 7.34
C TRP A 103 -12.40 12.52 6.71
N ARG A 104 -12.22 12.66 5.40
CA ARG A 104 -12.57 13.89 4.68
C ARG A 104 -14.07 14.16 4.68
N ALA A 105 -14.89 13.14 4.49
CA ALA A 105 -16.35 13.28 4.56
C ALA A 105 -16.83 13.74 5.94
N LEU A 106 -16.07 13.44 7.00
CA LEU A 106 -16.29 13.96 8.35
C LEU A 106 -15.65 15.35 8.60
N GLY A 107 -15.01 15.96 7.60
CA GLY A 107 -14.43 17.29 7.67
C GLY A 107 -13.04 17.37 8.31
N PHE A 108 -12.35 16.25 8.48
CA PHE A 108 -10.96 16.24 8.95
C PHE A 108 -9.96 16.51 7.82
N LYS A 109 -8.85 17.15 8.15
CA LYS A 109 -7.68 17.22 7.28
C LYS A 109 -6.95 15.88 7.29
N ILE A 110 -6.40 15.46 6.15
CA ILE A 110 -5.65 14.21 6.02
C ILE A 110 -4.23 14.49 5.58
N GLN A 111 -3.29 13.88 6.28
CA GLN A 111 -1.89 13.84 5.90
C GLN A 111 -1.43 12.39 5.74
N LEU A 112 -1.07 12.01 4.52
CA LEU A 112 -0.43 10.71 4.27
C LEU A 112 1.08 10.82 4.52
N SER A 113 1.68 9.75 5.04
CA SER A 113 3.14 9.63 5.02
C SER A 113 3.64 9.56 3.57
N ASP A 114 4.91 9.87 3.32
CA ASP A 114 5.51 9.73 2.00
C ASP A 114 5.54 8.26 1.54
N LEU A 115 5.79 8.00 0.27
CA LEU A 115 6.04 6.65 -0.21
C LEU A 115 7.31 6.09 0.44
N SER A 116 7.32 4.79 0.67
CA SER A 116 8.45 4.10 1.29
C SER A 116 9.74 4.33 0.52
N THR A 117 10.77 4.79 1.21
CA THR A 117 12.12 4.96 0.70
C THR A 117 13.12 4.31 1.66
N ARG A 118 14.36 4.13 1.21
CA ARG A 118 15.44 3.69 2.09
C ARG A 118 15.60 4.60 3.31
N LYS A 119 15.48 5.91 3.11
CA LYS A 119 15.56 6.88 4.22
C LYS A 119 14.45 6.69 5.25
N ILE A 120 13.20 6.47 4.83
CA ILE A 120 12.10 6.17 5.76
C ILE A 120 12.39 4.91 6.55
N TYR A 121 12.90 3.86 5.92
CA TYR A 121 13.31 2.65 6.61
C TYR A 121 14.40 2.92 7.66
N GLU A 122 15.47 3.59 7.27
CA GLU A 122 16.60 3.93 8.16
C GLU A 122 16.17 4.82 9.32
N ASP A 123 15.31 5.81 9.09
CA ASP A 123 14.75 6.69 10.12
C ASP A 123 13.95 5.90 11.20
N GLY A 124 13.36 4.76 10.83
CA GLY A 124 12.58 3.91 11.73
C GLY A 124 13.35 2.78 12.41
N LEU A 125 14.53 2.43 11.87
CA LEU A 125 15.21 1.17 12.18
C LEU A 125 15.52 0.99 13.67
N SER A 126 15.91 2.04 14.37
CA SER A 126 16.27 1.99 15.81
C SER A 126 15.09 1.62 16.74
N ALA A 127 13.86 1.68 16.25
CA ALA A 127 12.67 1.33 17.03
C ALA A 127 12.09 -0.04 16.68
N VAL A 128 12.65 -0.71 15.68
CA VAL A 128 12.24 -2.07 15.32
C VAL A 128 12.61 -3.02 16.47
N THR A 129 11.59 -3.67 17.04
CA THR A 129 11.76 -4.49 18.25
C THR A 129 12.22 -5.92 17.97
N SER A 130 12.15 -6.38 16.71
CA SER A 130 12.54 -7.75 16.34
C SER A 130 13.06 -7.80 14.92
N ASP A 131 14.21 -8.45 14.74
CA ASP A 131 14.78 -8.69 13.42
C ASP A 131 14.01 -9.71 12.59
N THR A 132 13.23 -10.55 13.25
CA THR A 132 12.46 -11.62 12.60
C THR A 132 11.14 -11.14 11.96
N VAL A 133 10.67 -9.94 12.30
CA VAL A 133 9.45 -9.38 11.71
C VAL A 133 9.67 -9.05 10.22
N CYS A 134 8.62 -9.20 9.41
CA CYS A 134 8.71 -8.96 7.97
C CYS A 134 9.06 -7.49 7.64
N PHE A 135 9.70 -7.28 6.49
CA PHE A 135 10.18 -5.96 6.06
C PHE A 135 9.06 -4.89 6.01
N PRO A 136 7.84 -5.17 5.48
CA PRO A 136 6.75 -4.19 5.50
C PRO A 136 6.38 -3.69 6.90
N ALA A 137 6.45 -4.53 7.91
CA ALA A 137 6.21 -4.14 9.29
C ALA A 137 7.33 -3.25 9.86
N LYS A 138 8.59 -3.52 9.49
CA LYS A 138 9.72 -2.65 9.88
C LYS A 138 9.58 -1.22 9.35
N LEU A 139 8.96 -1.03 8.19
CA LEU A 139 8.71 0.28 7.60
C LEU A 139 7.76 1.15 8.44
N VAL A 140 6.87 0.55 9.23
CA VAL A 140 5.86 1.29 10.02
C VAL A 140 6.51 2.36 10.89
N HIS A 141 7.59 2.03 11.59
CA HIS A 141 8.29 2.95 12.48
C HIS A 141 8.78 4.22 11.76
N GLY A 142 9.32 4.07 10.55
CA GLY A 142 9.76 5.20 9.74
C GLY A 142 8.59 6.06 9.23
N HIS A 143 7.49 5.43 8.84
CA HIS A 143 6.27 6.15 8.42
C HIS A 143 5.65 6.96 9.57
N LEU A 144 5.66 6.45 10.79
CA LEU A 144 5.20 7.21 11.96
C LEU A 144 6.06 8.44 12.18
N ARG A 145 7.40 8.32 12.14
CA ARG A 145 8.32 9.46 12.24
C ARG A 145 8.12 10.48 11.12
N ASN A 146 7.84 10.01 9.90
CA ASN A 146 7.53 10.87 8.77
C ASN A 146 6.27 11.71 9.01
N LEU A 147 5.20 11.10 9.55
CA LEU A 147 3.98 11.81 9.92
C LEU A 147 4.21 12.83 11.06
N VAL A 148 4.98 12.47 12.07
CA VAL A 148 5.38 13.39 13.15
C VAL A 148 6.10 14.61 12.58
N LYS A 149 7.07 14.42 11.66
CA LYS A 149 7.79 15.51 10.99
C LYS A 149 6.87 16.40 10.13
N LYS A 150 5.74 15.85 9.66
CA LYS A 150 4.73 16.59 8.89
C LYS A 150 3.75 17.37 9.76
N GLY A 151 3.85 17.24 11.09
CA GLY A 151 3.05 18.03 12.03
C GLY A 151 1.58 17.62 12.09
N VAL A 152 1.30 16.31 12.06
CA VAL A 152 -0.07 15.81 12.24
C VAL A 152 -0.51 15.94 13.69
N ASP A 153 -1.81 16.19 13.90
CA ASP A 153 -2.38 16.33 15.25
C ASP A 153 -2.67 14.97 15.90
N ARG A 154 -2.89 13.94 15.09
CA ARG A 154 -3.26 12.60 15.54
C ARG A 154 -2.85 11.57 14.49
N ILE A 155 -2.39 10.40 14.91
CA ILE A 155 -2.09 9.28 14.00
C ILE A 155 -3.15 8.20 14.20
N PHE A 156 -3.80 7.79 13.10
CA PHE A 156 -4.78 6.73 13.09
C PHE A 156 -4.20 5.50 12.38
N MET A 157 -4.16 4.37 13.06
CA MET A 157 -3.68 3.09 12.52
C MET A 157 -4.50 1.94 13.12
N PRO A 158 -5.66 1.61 12.53
CA PRO A 158 -6.55 0.61 13.09
C PRO A 158 -5.96 -0.81 13.00
N SER A 159 -6.33 -1.65 13.94
CA SER A 159 -6.10 -3.10 13.91
C SER A 159 -7.27 -3.74 13.18
N ILE A 160 -7.08 -4.09 11.91
CA ILE A 160 -8.10 -4.76 11.08
C ILE A 160 -7.85 -6.25 11.15
N THR A 161 -8.81 -7.01 11.68
CA THR A 161 -8.63 -8.46 11.90
C THR A 161 -9.01 -9.31 10.70
N THR A 162 -9.99 -8.86 9.93
CA THR A 162 -10.55 -9.57 8.79
C THR A 162 -10.89 -8.58 7.69
N VAL A 163 -10.85 -9.02 6.45
CA VAL A 163 -11.32 -8.29 5.27
C VAL A 163 -12.26 -9.18 4.48
N THR A 164 -13.17 -8.59 3.71
CA THR A 164 -14.01 -9.37 2.80
C THR A 164 -13.15 -9.91 1.67
N SER A 165 -13.20 -11.23 1.45
CA SER A 165 -12.53 -11.86 0.32
C SER A 165 -13.37 -11.71 -0.96
N GLU A 166 -12.71 -11.37 -2.07
CA GLU A 166 -13.33 -11.43 -3.40
C GLU A 166 -13.44 -12.88 -3.91
N ASN A 167 -12.63 -13.79 -3.36
CA ASN A 167 -12.72 -15.21 -3.67
C ASN A 167 -13.76 -15.88 -2.77
N THR A 168 -14.89 -16.27 -3.35
CA THR A 168 -15.99 -16.95 -2.64
C THR A 168 -15.64 -18.35 -2.12
N GLU A 169 -14.55 -18.94 -2.61
CA GLU A 169 -14.04 -20.24 -2.14
C GLU A 169 -13.00 -20.08 -1.00
N SER A 170 -12.74 -18.85 -0.57
CA SER A 170 -11.80 -18.60 0.51
C SER A 170 -12.28 -19.23 1.82
N THR A 171 -11.40 -19.99 2.46
CA THR A 171 -11.68 -20.64 3.76
C THR A 171 -11.42 -19.72 4.95
N SER A 172 -10.80 -18.57 4.73
CA SER A 172 -10.48 -17.61 5.77
C SER A 172 -10.38 -16.19 5.20
N GLU A 173 -11.00 -15.25 5.88
CA GLU A 173 -10.90 -13.81 5.62
C GLU A 173 -9.99 -13.11 6.65
N SER A 174 -9.21 -13.89 7.40
CA SER A 174 -8.31 -13.36 8.42
C SER A 174 -7.11 -12.67 7.79
N MET A 175 -6.85 -11.44 8.22
CA MET A 175 -5.63 -10.72 7.88
C MET A 175 -4.39 -11.43 8.45
N CYS A 176 -3.24 -11.20 7.83
CA CYS A 176 -1.94 -11.63 8.34
C CYS A 176 -1.78 -11.21 9.82
N ALA A 177 -1.28 -12.11 10.67
CA ALA A 177 -1.12 -11.87 12.10
C ALA A 177 -0.28 -10.61 12.40
N ILE A 178 0.75 -10.34 11.59
CA ILE A 178 1.57 -9.14 11.71
C ILE A 178 0.75 -7.90 11.36
N VAL A 179 0.00 -7.91 10.27
CA VAL A 179 -0.82 -6.76 9.84
C VAL A 179 -1.82 -6.36 10.93
N LYS A 180 -2.58 -7.34 11.45
CA LYS A 180 -3.60 -7.07 12.47
C LYS A 180 -3.04 -6.77 13.86
N GLY A 181 -1.87 -7.30 14.21
CA GLY A 181 -1.26 -7.13 15.53
C GLY A 181 -0.31 -5.92 15.63
N TYR A 182 0.20 -5.41 14.53
CA TYR A 182 1.27 -4.41 14.57
C TYR A 182 0.87 -3.06 15.19
N PRO A 183 -0.37 -2.55 15.05
CA PRO A 183 -0.79 -1.36 15.77
C PRO A 183 -0.67 -1.50 17.29
N ILE A 184 -0.88 -2.71 17.84
CA ILE A 184 -0.70 -3.00 19.26
C ILE A 184 0.79 -3.04 19.61
N VAL A 185 1.64 -3.61 18.74
CA VAL A 185 3.10 -3.59 18.91
C VAL A 185 3.59 -2.14 19.00
N ILE A 186 3.18 -1.27 18.08
CA ILE A 186 3.52 0.16 18.09
C ILE A 186 3.07 0.82 19.41
N ARG A 187 1.84 0.59 19.83
CA ARG A 187 1.32 1.14 21.10
C ARG A 187 2.19 0.78 22.30
N ASN A 188 2.77 -0.40 22.30
CA ASN A 188 3.58 -0.90 23.43
C ASN A 188 5.07 -0.54 23.32
N SER A 189 5.63 -0.45 22.12
CA SER A 189 7.08 -0.33 21.91
C SER A 189 7.55 1.02 21.34
N ASP A 190 6.77 1.64 20.45
CA ASP A 190 7.14 2.87 19.76
C ASP A 190 5.97 3.86 19.71
N ASN A 191 5.25 3.99 20.82
CA ASN A 191 4.01 4.75 20.92
C ASN A 191 4.24 6.25 20.62
N PRO A 192 3.60 6.81 19.58
CA PRO A 192 3.72 8.22 19.22
C PRO A 192 3.26 9.17 20.34
N GLU A 193 2.24 8.80 21.11
CA GLU A 193 1.73 9.60 22.21
C GLU A 193 2.77 9.74 23.34
N LYS A 194 3.47 8.65 23.68
CA LYS A 194 4.52 8.67 24.69
C LYS A 194 5.78 9.37 24.22
N ARG A 195 6.13 9.26 22.93
CA ARG A 195 7.38 9.79 22.38
C ARG A 195 7.30 11.23 21.92
N TRP A 196 6.17 11.63 21.33
CA TRP A 196 6.02 12.91 20.64
C TRP A 196 4.75 13.67 21.02
N HIS A 197 4.00 13.18 22.03
CA HIS A 197 2.74 13.75 22.48
C HIS A 197 1.67 13.86 21.38
N ILE A 198 1.72 12.96 20.40
CA ILE A 198 0.74 12.85 19.32
C ILE A 198 -0.16 11.66 19.62
N PRO A 199 -1.47 11.87 19.83
CA PRO A 199 -2.43 10.79 20.06
C PRO A 199 -2.33 9.70 18.99
N PHE A 200 -2.27 8.43 19.42
CA PHE A 200 -2.15 7.27 18.56
C PHE A 200 -3.37 6.37 18.71
N ASP A 201 -4.23 6.40 17.69
CA ASP A 201 -5.43 5.60 17.65
C ASP A 201 -5.20 4.28 16.93
N ALA A 202 -5.36 3.18 17.66
CA ALA A 202 -5.30 1.82 17.13
C ALA A 202 -6.56 1.04 17.53
N PRO A 203 -7.76 1.47 17.08
CA PRO A 203 -8.99 0.75 17.38
C PRO A 203 -8.99 -0.60 16.65
N LEU A 204 -9.75 -1.57 17.21
CA LEU A 204 -9.93 -2.88 16.61
C LEU A 204 -11.21 -2.89 15.78
N PHE A 205 -11.10 -3.33 14.54
CA PHE A 205 -12.24 -3.49 13.64
C PHE A 205 -12.26 -4.88 13.00
N HIS A 206 -13.48 -5.43 12.89
CA HIS A 206 -13.78 -6.61 12.09
C HIS A 206 -14.42 -6.17 10.78
N TRP A 207 -13.76 -6.42 9.66
CA TRP A 207 -14.16 -5.84 8.37
C TRP A 207 -15.12 -6.72 7.57
N TYR A 208 -15.12 -8.03 7.82
CA TYR A 208 -15.87 -8.97 6.98
C TYR A 208 -17.40 -8.87 7.12
N LYS A 209 -17.92 -8.47 8.29
CA LYS A 209 -19.34 -8.16 8.49
C LYS A 209 -19.52 -6.64 8.53
N ARG A 210 -20.17 -6.12 7.49
CA ARG A 210 -20.37 -4.69 7.33
C ARG A 210 -21.10 -4.06 8.52
N GLU A 211 -22.10 -4.76 9.09
CA GLU A 211 -22.84 -4.29 10.25
C GLU A 211 -21.96 -4.16 11.49
N ASP A 212 -21.08 -5.14 11.73
CA ASP A 212 -20.17 -5.14 12.87
C ASP A 212 -19.11 -4.03 12.74
N ARG A 213 -18.52 -3.90 11.55
CA ARG A 213 -17.61 -2.78 11.24
C ARG A 213 -18.29 -1.43 11.47
N ASN A 214 -19.49 -1.23 10.94
CA ASN A 214 -20.20 0.03 11.03
C ASN A 214 -20.56 0.37 12.48
N ARG A 215 -20.97 -0.62 13.27
CA ARG A 215 -21.24 -0.45 14.71
C ARG A 215 -19.97 -0.05 15.47
N GLN A 216 -18.86 -0.75 15.23
CA GLN A 216 -17.57 -0.49 15.88
C GLN A 216 -17.04 0.89 15.52
N LEU A 217 -17.08 1.26 14.23
CA LEU A 217 -16.60 2.54 13.75
C LEU A 217 -17.48 3.70 14.27
N THR A 218 -18.80 3.53 14.27
CA THR A 218 -19.74 4.51 14.85
C THR A 218 -19.47 4.73 16.34
N GLY A 219 -19.31 3.67 17.11
CA GLY A 219 -19.01 3.78 18.54
C GLY A 219 -17.64 4.44 18.81
N TYR A 220 -16.63 4.16 17.98
CA TYR A 220 -15.33 4.80 18.07
C TYR A 220 -15.43 6.31 17.80
N MET A 221 -16.15 6.73 16.74
CA MET A 221 -16.30 8.12 16.37
C MET A 221 -17.11 8.93 17.41
N GLU A 222 -18.15 8.34 17.95
CA GLU A 222 -18.95 8.95 19.03
C GLU A 222 -18.10 9.16 20.29
N LYS A 223 -17.41 8.11 20.73
CA LYS A 223 -16.59 8.14 21.95
C LYS A 223 -15.37 9.08 21.83
N THR A 224 -14.71 9.10 20.69
CA THR A 224 -13.42 9.80 20.52
C THR A 224 -13.60 11.24 20.08
N PHE A 225 -14.59 11.51 19.23
CA PHE A 225 -14.77 12.81 18.58
C PHE A 225 -16.15 13.45 18.83
N GLY A 226 -17.06 12.77 19.52
CA GLY A 226 -18.43 13.24 19.75
C GLY A 226 -19.25 13.35 18.46
N ILE A 227 -18.90 12.56 17.43
CA ILE A 227 -19.58 12.58 16.13
C ILE A 227 -20.78 11.65 16.19
N SER A 228 -21.94 12.16 15.73
CA SER A 228 -23.19 11.41 15.79
C SER A 228 -23.15 10.12 14.96
N PRO A 229 -23.91 9.10 15.37
CA PRO A 229 -24.06 7.86 14.59
C PRO A 229 -24.60 8.11 13.17
N ALA A 230 -25.43 9.10 12.96
CA ALA A 230 -25.99 9.44 11.66
C ALA A 230 -24.91 10.00 10.71
N GLU A 231 -24.13 10.97 11.19
CA GLU A 231 -23.02 11.57 10.44
C GLU A 231 -21.96 10.52 10.10
N THR A 232 -21.61 9.66 11.07
CA THR A 232 -20.65 8.57 10.86
C THR A 232 -21.12 7.58 9.80
N ARG A 233 -22.39 7.15 9.84
CA ARG A 233 -22.95 6.25 8.81
C ARG A 233 -22.95 6.87 7.42
N GLN A 234 -23.24 8.15 7.30
CA GLN A 234 -23.14 8.84 6.01
C GLN A 234 -21.71 8.83 5.47
N ALA A 235 -20.72 9.12 6.30
CA ALA A 235 -19.31 9.05 5.91
C ALA A 235 -18.86 7.64 5.52
N ILE A 236 -19.34 6.61 6.24
CA ILE A 236 -19.08 5.21 5.90
C ILE A 236 -19.62 4.87 4.50
N ASN A 237 -20.86 5.26 4.18
CA ASN A 237 -21.46 4.98 2.88
C ASN A 237 -20.66 5.62 1.73
N VAL A 238 -20.17 6.83 1.92
CA VAL A 238 -19.33 7.52 0.94
C VAL A 238 -17.96 6.85 0.80
N ALA A 239 -17.38 6.41 1.91
CA ALA A 239 -16.11 5.68 1.93
C ALA A 239 -16.20 4.30 1.27
N ASP A 240 -17.31 3.57 1.50
CA ASP A 240 -17.60 2.30 0.84
C ASP A 240 -17.73 2.47 -0.69
N ALA A 241 -18.32 3.57 -1.14
CA ALA A 241 -18.41 3.88 -2.57
C ALA A 241 -17.03 4.15 -3.19
N ALA A 242 -16.14 4.84 -2.47
CA ALA A 242 -14.77 5.09 -2.90
C ALA A 242 -13.95 3.80 -3.00
N GLU A 243 -14.06 2.93 -2.00
CA GLU A 243 -13.41 1.61 -2.00
C GLU A 243 -13.91 0.74 -3.17
N LYS A 244 -15.23 0.70 -3.36
CA LYS A 244 -15.83 0.00 -4.50
C LYS A 244 -15.34 0.55 -5.84
N GLN A 245 -15.26 1.87 -5.99
CA GLN A 245 -14.74 2.47 -7.21
C GLN A 245 -13.29 2.07 -7.48
N PHE A 246 -12.45 2.02 -6.45
CA PHE A 246 -11.07 1.53 -6.56
C PHE A 246 -11.02 0.10 -7.09
N HIS A 247 -11.80 -0.82 -6.52
CA HIS A 247 -11.88 -2.21 -6.97
C HIS A 247 -12.40 -2.32 -8.42
N ASP A 248 -13.48 -1.62 -8.75
CA ASP A 248 -14.05 -1.61 -10.11
C ASP A 248 -13.04 -1.09 -11.16
N GLU A 249 -12.23 -0.07 -10.82
CA GLU A 249 -11.21 0.45 -11.72
C GLU A 249 -10.05 -0.56 -11.89
N MET A 250 -9.64 -1.23 -10.82
CA MET A 250 -8.60 -2.28 -10.88
C MET A 250 -9.06 -3.49 -11.70
N HIS A 251 -10.28 -3.98 -11.49
CA HIS A 251 -10.85 -5.09 -12.27
C HIS A 251 -10.95 -4.75 -13.75
N ARG A 252 -11.39 -3.53 -14.07
CA ARG A 252 -11.49 -3.07 -15.45
C ARG A 252 -10.13 -3.01 -16.14
N ALA A 253 -9.12 -2.51 -15.44
CA ALA A 253 -7.76 -2.45 -15.96
C ALA A 253 -7.14 -3.86 -16.13
N GLY A 254 -7.35 -4.75 -15.15
CA GLY A 254 -6.90 -6.14 -15.23
C GLY A 254 -7.56 -6.89 -16.39
N LYS A 255 -8.87 -6.73 -16.57
CA LYS A 255 -9.59 -7.33 -17.70
C LYS A 255 -9.07 -6.84 -19.05
N ALA A 256 -8.83 -5.53 -19.20
CA ALA A 256 -8.30 -4.97 -20.44
C ALA A 256 -6.95 -5.60 -20.84
N VAL A 257 -6.05 -5.82 -19.86
CA VAL A 257 -4.76 -6.49 -20.12
C VAL A 257 -4.95 -7.96 -20.51
N LEU A 258 -5.87 -8.68 -19.86
CA LEU A 258 -6.17 -10.07 -20.19
C LEU A 258 -6.77 -10.18 -21.60
N ASP A 259 -7.69 -9.29 -21.97
CA ASP A 259 -8.31 -9.26 -23.28
C ASP A 259 -7.26 -8.99 -24.38
N GLU A 260 -6.29 -8.09 -24.14
CA GLU A 260 -5.17 -7.80 -25.05
C GLU A 260 -4.26 -9.02 -25.24
N VAL A 261 -3.89 -9.70 -24.14
CA VAL A 261 -3.02 -10.90 -24.18
C VAL A 261 -3.71 -12.07 -24.87
N THR A 262 -5.03 -12.22 -24.74
CA THR A 262 -5.77 -13.32 -25.36
C THR A 262 -6.10 -13.06 -26.84
N ALA A 263 -6.04 -11.81 -27.29
CA ALA A 263 -6.26 -11.45 -28.70
C ALA A 263 -5.00 -11.57 -29.56
N ASN A 264 -3.81 -11.68 -28.98
CA ASN A 264 -2.51 -11.85 -29.63
C ASN A 264 -1.98 -13.28 -29.49
#